data_564ab50bed653894f4c75214e1e3f9ee
#
_entry.id   564ab50bed653894f4c75214e1e3f9ee
#
_cell.length_a   1.000
_cell.length_b   1.000
_cell.length_c   1.000
_cell.angle_alpha   90.00
_cell.angle_beta   90.00
_cell.angle_gamma   90.00
#
_symmetry.space_group_name_H-M   'P 1'
#
loop_
_entity.id
_entity.type
_entity.pdbx_description
1 polymer ?
#
loop_
_entity_poly.entity_id
_entity_poly.type
_entity_poly.pdbx_seq_one_letter_code
_entity_poly.pdbx_strand_id
1 'polypeptide(L)'
;VADSIFHLLSDFFARYGYWVIFFGVMLENAGLPIPGETVLLFAGFLAYHGKIGLLPAILTAIAGATLGDSLGFWLGRYGGTAFVNRFLRRIAWVRKRYDEAQKLFVKYGQWAVFTARFITGLRVFSGILAGVLLMPYWRFLLFNFTGAVAWALTIGCVGFFFGSNWDRLVGLLTQLDRFALVVVGIGGVVLFLVHLLRRKKTC
;
A
#
# COMPACT_ATOMS: atom_id res chain seq x y z
N VAL A 1 3.25 -27.81 13.47
CA VAL A 1 2.75 -27.29 12.16
C VAL A 1 3.14 -25.81 12.02
N ALA A 2 2.87 -24.94 13.03
CA ALA A 2 3.22 -23.52 12.97
C ALA A 2 4.73 -23.31 12.84
N ASP A 3 5.54 -24.03 13.60
CA ASP A 3 7.00 -23.94 13.56
C ASP A 3 7.56 -24.38 12.19
N SER A 4 7.00 -25.45 11.62
CA SER A 4 7.42 -25.93 10.29
C SER A 4 7.11 -24.93 9.19
N ILE A 5 5.95 -24.25 9.26
CA ILE A 5 5.57 -23.19 8.31
C ILE A 5 6.47 -21.97 8.50
N PHE A 6 6.77 -21.62 9.76
CA PHE A 6 7.67 -20.50 10.07
C PHE A 6 9.08 -20.75 9.52
N HIS A 7 9.64 -21.95 9.70
CA HIS A 7 10.94 -22.30 9.15
C HIS A 7 10.95 -22.26 7.61
N LEU A 8 9.92 -22.83 6.97
CA LEU A 8 9.80 -22.81 5.51
C LEU A 8 9.73 -21.37 4.96
N LEU A 9 8.92 -20.51 5.58
CA LEU A 9 8.80 -19.11 5.20
C LEU A 9 10.11 -18.35 5.45
N SER A 10 10.76 -18.61 6.59
CA SER A 10 12.04 -17.99 6.94
C SER A 10 13.14 -18.36 5.92
N ASP A 11 13.24 -19.63 5.53
CA ASP A 11 14.23 -20.10 4.55
C ASP A 11 13.93 -19.57 3.14
N PHE A 12 12.65 -19.51 2.76
CA PHE A 12 12.23 -18.91 1.51
C PHE A 12 12.58 -17.41 1.47
N PHE A 13 12.30 -16.67 2.56
CA PHE A 13 12.66 -15.26 2.68
C PHE A 13 14.18 -15.04 2.75
N ALA A 14 14.94 -15.93 3.39
CA ALA A 14 16.39 -15.84 3.41
C ALA A 14 17.00 -15.96 2.00
N ARG A 15 16.36 -16.75 1.12
CA ARG A 15 16.84 -16.98 -0.25
C ARG A 15 16.31 -15.99 -1.27
N TYR A 16 15.05 -15.60 -1.14
CA TYR A 16 14.36 -14.74 -2.12
C TYR A 16 13.78 -13.44 -1.52
N GLY A 17 14.05 -13.16 -0.26
CA GLY A 17 13.40 -12.08 0.50
C GLY A 17 13.49 -10.72 -0.15
N TYR A 18 14.63 -10.36 -0.71
CA TYR A 18 14.78 -9.08 -1.40
C TYR A 18 13.90 -9.00 -2.65
N TRP A 19 13.73 -10.09 -3.41
CA TRP A 19 12.82 -10.14 -4.55
C TRP A 19 11.36 -10.07 -4.12
N VAL A 20 11.00 -10.73 -3.03
CA VAL A 20 9.64 -10.67 -2.45
C VAL A 20 9.34 -9.25 -1.97
N ILE A 21 10.30 -8.59 -1.30
CA ILE A 21 10.17 -7.20 -0.89
C ILE A 21 10.00 -6.29 -2.12
N PHE A 22 10.89 -6.43 -3.10
CA PHE A 22 10.88 -5.60 -4.31
C PHE A 22 9.56 -5.71 -5.06
N PHE A 23 9.17 -6.92 -5.46
CA PHE A 23 7.96 -7.12 -6.25
C PHE A 23 6.69 -6.90 -5.42
N GLY A 24 6.66 -7.31 -4.15
CA GLY A 24 5.53 -7.09 -3.26
C GLY A 24 5.23 -5.61 -3.11
N VAL A 25 6.23 -4.80 -2.78
CA VAL A 25 6.09 -3.36 -2.63
C VAL A 25 5.83 -2.67 -3.97
N MET A 26 6.50 -3.09 -5.05
CA MET A 26 6.31 -2.53 -6.39
C MET A 26 4.87 -2.74 -6.88
N LEU A 27 4.36 -3.96 -6.78
CA LEU A 27 3.01 -4.30 -7.25
C LEU A 27 1.92 -3.63 -6.43
N GLU A 28 2.11 -3.52 -5.09
CA GLU A 28 1.21 -2.75 -4.23
C GLU A 28 1.13 -1.28 -4.66
N ASN A 29 2.27 -0.64 -4.90
CA ASN A 29 2.31 0.76 -5.34
C ASN A 29 1.85 0.94 -6.80
N ALA A 30 1.94 -0.11 -7.62
CA ALA A 30 1.34 -0.13 -8.96
C ALA A 30 -0.20 -0.29 -8.95
N GLY A 31 -0.81 -0.55 -7.79
CA GLY A 31 -2.28 -0.61 -7.63
C GLY A 31 -2.85 -2.00 -7.36
N LEU A 32 -2.04 -3.02 -7.20
CA LEU A 32 -2.49 -4.35 -6.84
C LEU A 32 -2.72 -4.46 -5.32
N PRO A 33 -3.76 -5.17 -4.85
CA PRO A 33 -4.06 -5.31 -3.42
C PRO A 33 -3.12 -6.32 -2.75
N ILE A 34 -1.84 -6.00 -2.71
CA ILE A 34 -0.80 -6.79 -2.05
C ILE A 34 -0.38 -6.05 -0.77
N PRO A 35 -0.27 -6.72 0.38
CA PRO A 35 0.10 -6.09 1.65
C PRO A 35 1.61 -5.87 1.77
N GLY A 36 2.20 -4.96 0.98
CA GLY A 36 3.64 -4.67 0.98
C GLY A 36 4.15 -4.10 2.31
N GLU A 37 3.27 -3.43 3.07
CA GLU A 37 3.59 -3.01 4.45
C GLU A 37 3.90 -4.20 5.34
N THR A 38 3.08 -5.26 5.27
CA THR A 38 3.30 -6.51 6.01
C THR A 38 4.58 -7.20 5.57
N VAL A 39 4.87 -7.19 4.26
CA VAL A 39 6.11 -7.75 3.71
C VAL A 39 7.33 -7.04 4.28
N LEU A 40 7.31 -5.70 4.33
CA LEU A 40 8.44 -4.92 4.85
C LEU A 40 8.56 -4.99 6.37
N LEU A 41 7.45 -5.04 7.11
CA LEU A 41 7.44 -5.30 8.56
C LEU A 41 8.07 -6.66 8.87
N PHE A 42 7.67 -7.71 8.15
CA PHE A 42 8.23 -9.04 8.31
C PHE A 42 9.71 -9.10 7.93
N ALA A 43 10.12 -8.37 6.90
CA ALA A 43 11.53 -8.22 6.55
C ALA A 43 12.33 -7.56 7.68
N GLY A 44 11.79 -6.52 8.33
CA GLY A 44 12.39 -5.91 9.52
C GLY A 44 12.54 -6.90 10.68
N PHE A 45 11.51 -7.70 10.93
CA PHE A 45 11.55 -8.79 11.92
C PHE A 45 12.65 -9.82 11.60
N LEU A 46 12.75 -10.30 10.36
CA LEU A 46 13.79 -11.23 9.94
C LEU A 46 15.18 -10.62 10.04
N ALA A 47 15.31 -9.31 9.81
CA ALA A 47 16.57 -8.59 9.98
C ALA A 47 17.00 -8.52 11.45
N TYR A 48 16.07 -8.36 12.39
CA TYR A 48 16.34 -8.45 13.83
C TYR A 48 16.91 -9.82 14.22
N HIS A 49 16.38 -10.90 13.63
CA HIS A 49 16.87 -12.26 13.85
C HIS A 49 18.11 -12.63 13.01
N GLY A 50 18.74 -11.66 12.34
CA GLY A 50 19.96 -11.86 11.56
C GLY A 50 19.81 -12.70 10.28
N LYS A 51 18.56 -12.93 9.81
CA LYS A 51 18.29 -13.73 8.61
C LYS A 51 18.51 -12.95 7.32
N ILE A 52 18.27 -11.63 7.33
CA ILE A 52 18.50 -10.71 6.21
C ILE A 52 19.08 -9.41 6.73
N GLY A 53 19.67 -8.59 5.85
CA GLY A 53 20.15 -7.25 6.20
C GLY A 53 19.01 -6.23 6.19
N LEU A 54 18.87 -5.42 7.27
CA LEU A 54 17.84 -4.39 7.35
C LEU A 54 18.03 -3.32 6.27
N LEU A 55 19.26 -2.80 6.12
CA LEU A 55 19.55 -1.75 5.14
C LEU A 55 19.27 -2.19 3.70
N PRO A 56 19.75 -3.36 3.23
CA PRO A 56 19.37 -3.87 1.90
C PRO A 56 17.87 -4.06 1.74
N ALA A 57 17.14 -4.52 2.76
CA ALA A 57 15.68 -4.67 2.71
C ALA A 57 14.97 -3.32 2.51
N ILE A 58 15.39 -2.29 3.26
CA ILE A 58 14.87 -0.92 3.13
C ILE A 58 15.17 -0.36 1.74
N LEU A 59 16.41 -0.48 1.25
CA LEU A 59 16.78 0.01 -0.08
C LEU A 59 15.98 -0.68 -1.19
N THR A 60 15.77 -1.98 -1.07
CA THR A 60 14.96 -2.77 -2.00
C THR A 60 13.49 -2.32 -2.00
N ALA A 61 12.93 -2.05 -0.81
CA ALA A 61 11.58 -1.53 -0.69
C ALA A 61 11.44 -0.12 -1.30
N ILE A 62 12.43 0.77 -1.09
CA ILE A 62 12.46 2.10 -1.71
C ILE A 62 12.46 2.00 -3.24
N ALA A 63 13.30 1.12 -3.80
CA ALA A 63 13.37 0.90 -5.23
C ALA A 63 12.02 0.38 -5.78
N GLY A 64 11.45 -0.66 -5.14
CA GLY A 64 10.15 -1.21 -5.52
C GLY A 64 9.04 -0.17 -5.47
N ALA A 65 8.95 0.58 -4.37
CA ALA A 65 7.95 1.62 -4.19
C ALA A 65 8.07 2.72 -5.25
N THR A 66 9.29 3.22 -5.49
CA THR A 66 9.55 4.29 -6.46
C THR A 66 9.19 3.87 -7.87
N LEU A 67 9.53 2.63 -8.25
CA LEU A 67 9.20 2.08 -9.57
C LEU A 67 7.69 1.83 -9.71
N GLY A 68 7.04 1.25 -8.69
CA GLY A 68 5.60 1.00 -8.71
C GLY A 68 4.80 2.28 -8.91
N ASP A 69 5.10 3.34 -8.15
CA ASP A 69 4.44 4.64 -8.30
C ASP A 69 4.77 5.30 -9.64
N SER A 70 5.99 5.09 -10.18
CA SER A 70 6.37 5.60 -11.49
C SER A 70 5.55 4.94 -12.61
N LEU A 71 5.25 3.64 -12.49
CA LEU A 71 4.32 2.97 -13.40
C LEU A 71 2.93 3.61 -13.33
N GLY A 72 2.42 3.87 -12.11
CA GLY A 72 1.16 4.59 -11.91
C GLY A 72 1.18 5.98 -12.54
N PHE A 73 2.29 6.73 -12.39
CA PHE A 73 2.47 8.04 -13.00
C PHE A 73 2.37 7.98 -14.54
N TRP A 74 3.07 7.04 -15.17
CA TRP A 74 3.04 6.92 -16.61
C TRP A 74 1.68 6.44 -17.13
N LEU A 75 1.01 5.53 -16.40
CA LEU A 75 -0.39 5.16 -16.68
C LEU A 75 -1.31 6.38 -16.66
N GLY A 76 -1.18 7.23 -15.63
CA GLY A 76 -1.94 8.48 -15.53
C GLY A 76 -1.60 9.46 -16.64
N ARG A 77 -0.31 9.59 -16.99
CA ARG A 77 0.19 10.53 -18.00
C ARG A 77 -0.31 10.21 -19.41
N TYR A 78 -0.22 8.93 -19.81
CA TYR A 78 -0.63 8.49 -21.14
C TYR A 78 -2.13 8.17 -21.22
N GLY A 79 -2.69 7.62 -20.13
CA GLY A 79 -4.13 7.30 -20.08
C GLY A 79 -5.02 8.51 -19.87
N GLY A 80 -4.49 9.56 -19.26
CA GLY A 80 -5.20 10.81 -19.01
C GLY A 80 -6.51 10.64 -18.23
N THR A 81 -7.38 11.66 -18.31
CA THR A 81 -8.70 11.64 -17.65
C THR A 81 -9.65 10.58 -18.22
N ALA A 82 -9.46 10.18 -19.48
CA ALA A 82 -10.29 9.14 -20.12
C ALA A 82 -10.10 7.78 -19.43
N PHE A 83 -8.85 7.39 -19.12
CA PHE A 83 -8.53 6.17 -18.38
C PHE A 83 -9.15 6.19 -16.97
N VAL A 84 -8.99 7.31 -16.26
CA VAL A 84 -9.56 7.49 -14.92
C VAL A 84 -11.07 7.35 -14.93
N ASN A 85 -11.76 8.04 -15.85
CA ASN A 85 -13.22 8.02 -15.92
C ASN A 85 -13.75 6.64 -16.35
N ARG A 86 -13.06 5.96 -17.27
CA ARG A 86 -13.53 4.69 -17.82
C ARG A 86 -13.29 3.52 -16.89
N PHE A 87 -12.19 3.49 -16.16
CA PHE A 87 -11.76 2.34 -15.35
C PHE A 87 -11.81 2.62 -13.84
N LEU A 88 -11.18 3.70 -13.37
CA LEU A 88 -11.03 3.94 -11.94
C LEU A 88 -12.33 4.41 -11.28
N ARG A 89 -13.14 5.23 -11.97
CA ARG A 89 -14.39 5.77 -11.38
C ARG A 89 -15.58 4.80 -11.40
N ARG A 90 -15.45 3.61 -11.99
CA ARG A 90 -16.54 2.61 -11.99
C ARG A 90 -16.80 2.00 -10.62
N ILE A 91 -15.79 1.92 -9.77
CA ILE A 91 -15.87 1.37 -8.41
C ILE A 91 -16.03 2.53 -7.44
N ALA A 92 -17.11 2.55 -6.65
CA ALA A 92 -17.44 3.66 -5.76
C ALA A 92 -16.32 3.99 -4.74
N TRP A 93 -15.66 2.95 -4.18
CA TRP A 93 -14.53 3.12 -3.27
C TRP A 93 -13.33 3.79 -3.95
N VAL A 94 -12.99 3.34 -5.16
CA VAL A 94 -11.88 3.89 -5.96
C VAL A 94 -12.16 5.36 -6.30
N ARG A 95 -13.40 5.68 -6.71
CA ARG A 95 -13.82 7.04 -6.99
C ARG A 95 -13.65 7.96 -5.79
N LYS A 96 -14.09 7.52 -4.60
CA LYS A 96 -13.96 8.29 -3.36
C LYS A 96 -12.48 8.59 -3.05
N ARG A 97 -11.62 7.58 -3.11
CA ARG A 97 -10.18 7.75 -2.86
C ARG A 97 -9.49 8.64 -3.90
N TYR A 98 -9.88 8.52 -5.15
CA TYR A 98 -9.37 9.40 -6.21
C TYR A 98 -9.77 10.87 -5.97
N ASP A 99 -11.04 11.13 -5.62
CA ASP A 99 -11.53 12.49 -5.34
C ASP A 99 -10.85 13.08 -4.07
N GLU A 100 -10.58 12.27 -3.05
CA GLU A 100 -9.81 12.66 -1.86
C GLU A 100 -8.37 13.03 -2.23
N ALA A 101 -7.70 12.21 -3.03
CA ALA A 101 -6.34 12.47 -3.50
C ALA A 101 -6.30 13.74 -4.38
N GLN A 102 -7.29 13.95 -5.25
CA GLN A 102 -7.37 15.17 -6.07
C GLN A 102 -7.48 16.45 -5.21
N LYS A 103 -8.28 16.41 -4.13
CA LYS A 103 -8.36 17.53 -3.16
C LYS A 103 -7.01 17.81 -2.49
N LEU A 104 -6.25 16.77 -2.15
CA LEU A 104 -4.90 16.92 -1.60
C LEU A 104 -3.96 17.60 -2.59
N PHE A 105 -4.02 17.22 -3.88
CA PHE A 105 -3.21 17.86 -4.91
C PHE A 105 -3.56 19.32 -5.12
N VAL A 106 -4.85 19.68 -5.08
CA VAL A 106 -5.30 21.08 -5.15
C VAL A 106 -4.80 21.89 -3.95
N LYS A 107 -4.83 21.30 -2.75
CA LYS A 107 -4.45 21.99 -1.51
C LYS A 107 -2.94 22.08 -1.28
N TYR A 108 -2.20 21.01 -1.58
CA TYR A 108 -0.78 20.88 -1.23
C TYR A 108 0.16 20.83 -2.43
N GLY A 109 -0.38 20.84 -3.66
CA GLY A 109 0.43 20.78 -4.88
C GLY A 109 1.33 19.52 -4.90
N GLN A 110 2.62 19.71 -5.17
CA GLN A 110 3.60 18.62 -5.24
C GLN A 110 3.84 17.90 -3.92
N TRP A 111 3.60 18.56 -2.77
CA TRP A 111 3.68 17.92 -1.43
C TRP A 111 2.60 16.87 -1.22
N ALA A 112 1.53 16.90 -2.03
CA ALA A 112 0.50 15.86 -1.98
C ALA A 112 1.07 14.48 -2.31
N VAL A 113 2.09 14.36 -3.18
CA VAL A 113 2.75 13.09 -3.50
C VAL A 113 3.42 12.50 -2.26
N PHE A 114 4.13 13.33 -1.49
CA PHE A 114 4.77 12.92 -0.24
C PHE A 114 3.74 12.56 0.83
N THR A 115 2.76 13.44 1.08
CA THR A 115 1.78 13.26 2.17
C THR A 115 0.80 12.13 1.91
N ALA A 116 0.37 11.92 0.67
CA ALA A 116 -0.53 10.83 0.30
C ALA A 116 0.06 9.45 0.62
N ARG A 117 1.39 9.31 0.67
CA ARG A 117 2.06 8.05 0.98
C ARG A 117 1.78 7.54 2.40
N PHE A 118 1.54 8.45 3.35
CA PHE A 118 1.21 8.12 4.73
C PHE A 118 -0.28 7.84 4.96
N ILE A 119 -1.11 8.01 3.93
CA ILE A 119 -2.55 7.77 4.01
C ILE A 119 -2.85 6.49 3.22
N THR A 120 -3.20 5.42 3.94
CA THR A 120 -3.52 4.12 3.35
C THR A 120 -4.61 4.24 2.27
N GLY A 121 -4.34 3.72 1.09
CA GLY A 121 -5.25 3.77 -0.06
C GLY A 121 -5.19 5.06 -0.89
N LEU A 122 -4.55 6.15 -0.41
CA LEU A 122 -4.33 7.35 -1.25
C LEU A 122 -3.01 7.28 -2.00
N ARG A 123 -2.00 6.59 -1.45
CA ARG A 123 -0.68 6.51 -2.07
C ARG A 123 -0.71 5.96 -3.49
N VAL A 124 -1.51 4.92 -3.75
CA VAL A 124 -1.67 4.30 -5.08
C VAL A 124 -2.17 5.32 -6.12
N PHE A 125 -3.05 6.22 -5.70
CA PHE A 125 -3.59 7.25 -6.60
C PHE A 125 -2.68 8.45 -6.79
N SER A 126 -1.69 8.65 -5.91
CA SER A 126 -0.79 9.80 -5.97
C SER A 126 0.02 9.83 -7.27
N GLY A 127 0.58 8.70 -7.70
CA GLY A 127 1.29 8.58 -8.97
C GLY A 127 0.38 8.84 -10.17
N ILE A 128 -0.78 8.15 -10.22
CA ILE A 128 -1.75 8.29 -11.32
C ILE A 128 -2.22 9.75 -11.44
N LEU A 129 -2.56 10.40 -10.32
CA LEU A 129 -3.00 11.79 -10.31
C LEU A 129 -1.91 12.76 -10.75
N ALA A 130 -0.67 12.58 -10.26
CA ALA A 130 0.45 13.39 -10.68
C ALA A 130 0.66 13.30 -12.21
N GLY A 131 0.48 12.09 -12.78
CA GLY A 131 0.53 11.86 -14.23
C GLY A 131 -0.61 12.55 -14.98
N VAL A 132 -1.85 12.39 -14.54
CA VAL A 132 -3.06 13.01 -15.14
C VAL A 132 -2.98 14.54 -15.09
N LEU A 133 -2.48 15.09 -13.99
CA LEU A 133 -2.28 16.55 -13.81
C LEU A 133 -1.04 17.09 -14.53
N LEU A 134 -0.39 16.26 -15.35
CA LEU A 134 0.77 16.64 -16.17
C LEU A 134 1.95 17.20 -15.34
N MET A 135 2.08 16.74 -14.08
CA MET A 135 3.20 17.14 -13.24
C MET A 135 4.54 16.76 -13.91
N PRO A 136 5.59 17.62 -13.86
CA PRO A 136 6.92 17.27 -14.36
C PRO A 136 7.44 16.01 -13.62
N TYR A 137 7.87 15.00 -14.40
CA TYR A 137 8.28 13.69 -13.83
C TYR A 137 9.38 13.82 -12.77
N TRP A 138 10.35 14.73 -12.98
CA TRP A 138 11.43 14.99 -12.02
C TRP A 138 10.94 15.47 -10.65
N ARG A 139 9.94 16.37 -10.65
CA ARG A 139 9.32 16.81 -9.39
C ARG A 139 8.55 15.68 -8.70
N PHE A 140 7.77 14.94 -9.49
CA PHE A 140 7.10 13.75 -8.97
C PHE A 140 8.10 12.78 -8.36
N LEU A 141 9.16 12.42 -9.09
CA LEU A 141 10.17 11.45 -8.65
C LEU A 141 10.84 11.88 -7.35
N LEU A 142 11.20 13.16 -7.20
CA LEU A 142 11.82 13.69 -5.98
C LEU A 142 10.93 13.52 -4.76
N PHE A 143 9.66 13.98 -4.83
CA PHE A 143 8.71 13.87 -3.72
C PHE A 143 8.29 12.43 -3.45
N ASN A 144 8.19 11.62 -4.48
CA ASN A 144 7.90 10.20 -4.38
C ASN A 144 9.05 9.44 -3.70
N PHE A 145 10.29 9.65 -4.15
CA PHE A 145 11.47 9.02 -3.58
C PHE A 145 11.69 9.40 -2.12
N THR A 146 11.63 10.69 -1.78
CA THR A 146 11.77 11.14 -0.39
C THR A 146 10.69 10.57 0.51
N GLY A 147 9.46 10.50 0.02
CA GLY A 147 8.35 9.83 0.72
C GLY A 147 8.58 8.32 0.87
N ALA A 148 9.12 7.65 -0.16
CA ALA A 148 9.46 6.23 -0.11
C ALA A 148 10.55 5.95 0.93
N VAL A 149 11.57 6.80 1.01
CA VAL A 149 12.64 6.70 2.01
C VAL A 149 12.05 6.82 3.42
N ALA A 150 11.27 7.87 3.68
CA ALA A 150 10.66 8.09 5.00
C ALA A 150 9.75 6.93 5.41
N TRP A 151 8.89 6.45 4.49
CA TRP A 151 8.00 5.32 4.74
C TRP A 151 8.76 4.01 4.99
N ALA A 152 9.73 3.66 4.12
CA ALA A 152 10.46 2.40 4.22
C ALA A 152 11.34 2.36 5.48
N LEU A 153 11.97 3.48 5.86
CA LEU A 153 12.69 3.59 7.13
C LEU A 153 11.74 3.37 8.31
N THR A 154 10.59 4.04 8.33
CA THR A 154 9.62 3.91 9.43
C THR A 154 9.16 2.46 9.57
N ILE A 155 8.65 1.84 8.50
CA ILE A 155 8.09 0.50 8.54
C ILE A 155 9.18 -0.56 8.80
N GLY A 156 10.34 -0.45 8.14
CA GLY A 156 11.46 -1.37 8.34
C GLY A 156 12.03 -1.31 9.76
N CYS A 157 12.21 -0.10 10.32
CA CYS A 157 12.66 0.07 11.70
C CYS A 157 11.61 -0.41 12.71
N VAL A 158 10.32 -0.13 12.49
CA VAL A 158 9.23 -0.68 13.33
C VAL A 158 9.30 -2.20 13.34
N GLY A 159 9.39 -2.86 12.16
CA GLY A 159 9.52 -4.31 12.09
C GLY A 159 10.76 -4.84 12.84
N PHE A 160 11.89 -4.13 12.73
CA PHE A 160 13.14 -4.49 13.42
C PHE A 160 13.05 -4.34 14.94
N PHE A 161 12.59 -3.19 15.43
CA PHE A 161 12.49 -2.93 16.87
C PHE A 161 11.43 -3.79 17.57
N PHE A 162 10.36 -4.17 16.85
CA PHE A 162 9.36 -5.10 17.37
C PHE A 162 9.71 -6.57 17.15
N GLY A 163 10.88 -6.87 16.58
CA GLY A 163 11.35 -8.25 16.37
C GLY A 163 11.41 -9.09 17.64
N SER A 164 11.75 -8.48 18.79
CA SER A 164 11.74 -9.13 20.11
C SER A 164 10.34 -9.37 20.70
N ASN A 165 9.32 -8.70 20.18
CA ASN A 165 7.92 -8.78 20.65
C ASN A 165 6.96 -9.15 19.52
N TRP A 166 7.40 -10.01 18.60
CA TRP A 166 6.63 -10.40 17.43
C TRP A 166 5.24 -10.92 17.75
N ASP A 167 5.11 -11.75 18.80
CA ASP A 167 3.82 -12.28 19.23
C ASP A 167 2.84 -11.17 19.64
N ARG A 168 3.32 -10.12 20.26
CA ARG A 168 2.52 -8.93 20.57
C ARG A 168 2.14 -8.14 19.32
N LEU A 169 3.06 -8.01 18.37
CA LEU A 169 2.82 -7.30 17.11
C LEU A 169 1.80 -8.05 16.25
N VAL A 170 1.95 -9.35 16.11
CA VAL A 170 0.99 -10.21 15.41
C VAL A 170 -0.37 -10.18 16.13
N GLY A 171 -0.38 -10.20 17.46
CA GLY A 171 -1.60 -10.04 18.26
C GLY A 171 -2.31 -8.70 18.01
N LEU A 172 -1.57 -7.60 17.91
CA LEU A 172 -2.12 -6.28 17.58
C LEU A 172 -2.62 -6.21 16.12
N LEU A 173 -1.85 -6.74 15.18
CA LEU A 173 -2.23 -6.76 13.76
C LEU A 173 -3.46 -7.64 13.52
N THR A 174 -3.53 -8.82 14.16
CA THR A 174 -4.71 -9.70 14.06
C THR A 174 -5.95 -9.11 14.75
N GLN A 175 -5.79 -8.31 15.79
CA GLN A 175 -6.91 -7.56 16.36
C GLN A 175 -7.40 -6.47 15.41
N LEU A 176 -6.48 -5.75 14.75
CA LEU A 176 -6.83 -4.74 13.74
C LEU A 176 -7.47 -5.38 12.50
N ASP A 177 -6.95 -6.51 12.03
CA ASP A 177 -7.53 -7.26 10.91
C ASP A 177 -8.91 -7.85 11.26
N ARG A 178 -9.10 -8.38 12.49
CA ARG A 178 -10.43 -8.80 12.97
C ARG A 178 -11.39 -7.62 13.04
N PHE A 179 -10.93 -6.48 13.54
CA PHE A 179 -11.77 -5.27 13.59
C PHE A 179 -12.12 -4.79 12.18
N ALA A 180 -11.18 -4.79 11.25
CA ALA A 180 -11.41 -4.47 9.85
C ALA A 180 -12.37 -5.47 9.18
N LEU A 181 -12.21 -6.77 9.40
CA LEU A 181 -13.12 -7.82 8.90
C LEU A 181 -14.53 -7.70 9.49
N VAL A 182 -14.65 -7.40 10.77
CA VAL A 182 -15.94 -7.16 11.43
C VAL A 182 -16.61 -5.91 10.85
N VAL A 183 -15.88 -4.82 10.65
CA VAL A 183 -16.42 -3.59 10.04
C VAL A 183 -16.85 -3.83 8.59
N VAL A 184 -16.05 -4.56 7.81
CA VAL A 184 -16.38 -4.93 6.43
C VAL A 184 -17.58 -5.90 6.41
N GLY A 185 -17.62 -6.87 7.32
CA GLY A 185 -18.73 -7.82 7.45
C GLY A 185 -20.04 -7.11 7.82
N ILE A 186 -20.01 -6.24 8.83
CA ILE A 186 -21.19 -5.43 9.22
C ILE A 186 -21.61 -4.51 8.07
N GLY A 187 -20.66 -3.84 7.42
CA GLY A 187 -20.93 -2.99 6.26
C GLY A 187 -21.57 -3.78 5.10
N GLY A 188 -21.11 -4.98 4.83
CA GLY A 188 -21.68 -5.89 3.82
C GLY A 188 -23.10 -6.33 4.18
N VAL A 189 -23.35 -6.70 5.44
CA VAL A 189 -24.68 -7.08 5.92
C VAL A 189 -25.65 -5.90 5.85
N VAL A 190 -25.22 -4.70 6.28
CA VAL A 190 -26.06 -3.49 6.20
C VAL A 190 -26.40 -3.14 4.74
N LEU A 191 -25.44 -3.21 3.82
CA LEU A 191 -25.68 -2.98 2.40
C LEU A 191 -26.62 -4.03 1.80
N PHE A 192 -26.49 -5.29 2.19
CA PHE A 192 -27.37 -6.37 1.77
C PHE A 192 -28.79 -6.18 2.27
N LEU A 193 -28.95 -5.83 3.55
CA LEU A 193 -30.27 -5.53 4.14
C LEU A 193 -30.92 -4.30 3.48
N VAL A 194 -30.16 -3.24 3.25
CA VAL A 194 -30.65 -2.04 2.54
C VAL A 194 -31.07 -2.40 1.10
N HIS A 195 -30.32 -3.27 0.42
CA HIS A 195 -30.68 -3.73 -0.91
C HIS A 195 -31.97 -4.57 -0.92
N LEU A 196 -32.16 -5.47 0.06
CA LEU A 196 -33.38 -6.26 0.22
C LEU A 196 -34.59 -5.37 0.55
N LEU A 197 -34.42 -4.37 1.43
CA LEU A 197 -35.51 -3.46 1.78
C LEU A 197 -35.92 -2.54 0.61
N ARG A 198 -34.97 -2.15 -0.24
CA ARG A 198 -35.26 -1.38 -1.46
C ARG A 198 -36.03 -2.21 -2.49
N ARG A 199 -35.74 -3.52 -2.62
CA ARG A 199 -36.50 -4.42 -3.50
C ARG A 199 -37.95 -4.60 -3.08
N LYS A 200 -38.28 -4.55 -1.78
CA LYS A 200 -39.67 -4.65 -1.26
C LYS A 200 -40.50 -3.39 -1.46
N LYS A 201 -39.91 -2.24 -1.82
CA LYS A 201 -40.64 -0.98 -2.09
C LYS A 201 -40.99 -0.76 -3.58
N THR A 202 -40.66 -1.71 -4.46
CA THR A 202 -40.89 -1.64 -5.91
C THR A 202 -41.90 -2.69 -6.37
N CYS A 203 -42.72 -3.29 -5.46
CA CYS A 203 -43.92 -4.07 -5.79
C CYS A 203 -45.14 -3.35 -5.24
#